data_2c6b089b673d67a5703151bd4965fee9
#
_entry.id   2c6b089b673d67a5703151bd4965fee9
#
_cell.length_a   1.000
_cell.length_b   1.000
_cell.length_c   1.000
_cell.angle_alpha   90.00
_cell.angle_beta   90.00
_cell.angle_gamma   90.00
#
_symmetry.space_group_name_H-M   'P 1'
#
loop_
_entity.id
_entity.type
_entity.pdbx_description
1 polymer ?
#
loop_
_entity_poly.entity_id
_entity_poly.type
_entity_poly.pdbx_seq_one_letter_code
_entity_poly.pdbx_strand_id
1 'polypeptide(L)'
;MGQDRRKFLSAAFLSAGALGISSKVFGNYEVNQFEQNNLHKSISSLTPMKEGVVPITVEERKQRIAKAQEIMAKEKIDAIFLEGTASCFYFTGMRWGQSERTFGVVIPAKGSIAYVCPKFEEDRAMEILNPIFGSEVRCWEEHESPYALIFSIVKDRGYTHKRIGMEERVRFFIADGVKKVAAGFDIVDATPVTAGCRMYKTKAELALMQYSSDITIKAYQAAFATIRPGMSQSEFSGNISAAFRKLGYSGGASVQIGKYSALPHGSSTPQMIQEGDIVMVDGGTSVEGYASDITRTIVVGKPTQRQTDVWNLELEAQNAAFAAIKIGAPCEVVDAAARAVIEKAGFNKNYKLPGLPHRTGHGIGLEGHEWTNFVKGNKTPMAVGMCFSNEPTISIPGEFGIRLEDCLYIAKDGPHYFSKQSISIEQPFG
;
A
#
# COMPACT_ATOMS: atom_id res chain seq x y z
N MET A 1 16.02 -25.89 -51.29
CA MET A 1 16.56 -25.16 -50.07
C MET A 1 15.49 -25.15 -49.01
N GLY A 2 15.26 -26.22 -48.27
CA GLY A 2 14.16 -26.31 -47.30
C GLY A 2 14.24 -27.51 -46.37
N GLN A 3 15.43 -27.91 -45.92
CA GLN A 3 15.57 -29.04 -44.99
C GLN A 3 16.44 -28.77 -43.74
N ASP A 4 17.07 -27.61 -43.61
CA ASP A 4 18.03 -27.38 -42.48
C ASP A 4 17.48 -26.68 -41.23
N ARG A 5 16.29 -26.10 -41.31
CA ARG A 5 15.71 -25.40 -40.12
C ARG A 5 15.08 -26.32 -39.08
N ARG A 6 14.64 -27.53 -39.46
CA ARG A 6 14.01 -28.49 -38.52
C ARG A 6 15.03 -29.28 -37.69
N LYS A 7 16.24 -29.50 -38.21
CA LYS A 7 17.29 -30.20 -37.49
C LYS A 7 18.03 -29.32 -36.47
N PHE A 8 18.07 -27.99 -36.67
CA PHE A 8 18.65 -27.07 -35.73
C PHE A 8 17.79 -26.87 -34.48
N LEU A 9 16.46 -26.90 -34.63
CA LEU A 9 15.56 -26.74 -33.46
C LEU A 9 15.43 -28.03 -32.61
N SER A 10 15.64 -29.22 -33.19
CA SER A 10 15.59 -30.45 -32.38
C SER A 10 16.88 -30.76 -31.61
N ALA A 11 18.01 -30.21 -32.02
CA ALA A 11 19.27 -30.33 -31.23
C ALA A 11 19.37 -29.34 -30.05
N ALA A 12 18.64 -28.23 -30.11
CA ALA A 12 18.60 -27.22 -29.04
C ALA A 12 17.67 -27.60 -27.89
N PHE A 13 16.72 -28.53 -28.10
CA PHE A 13 15.76 -28.94 -27.08
C PHE A 13 16.18 -30.15 -26.21
N LEU A 14 17.20 -30.89 -26.61
CA LEU A 14 17.66 -32.07 -25.88
C LEU A 14 18.84 -31.83 -24.93
N SER A 15 19.48 -30.66 -24.97
CA SER A 15 20.56 -30.29 -24.04
C SER A 15 20.15 -29.35 -22.90
N ALA A 16 18.90 -28.85 -22.89
CA ALA A 16 18.40 -27.92 -21.86
C ALA A 16 17.58 -28.62 -20.75
N GLY A 17 17.28 -29.90 -20.89
CA GLY A 17 16.38 -30.61 -19.97
C GLY A 17 17.01 -31.26 -18.75
N ALA A 18 18.34 -31.42 -18.70
CA ALA A 18 18.99 -32.20 -17.65
C ALA A 18 19.91 -31.38 -16.69
N LEU A 19 20.11 -30.09 -16.97
CA LEU A 19 20.97 -29.21 -16.16
C LEU A 19 20.21 -28.05 -15.46
N GLY A 20 18.89 -27.96 -15.65
CA GLY A 20 18.09 -26.81 -15.23
C GLY A 20 17.64 -26.78 -13.76
N ILE A 21 17.71 -27.89 -13.04
CA ILE A 21 17.16 -27.95 -11.65
C ILE A 21 18.27 -27.77 -10.60
N SER A 22 19.51 -28.16 -10.90
CA SER A 22 20.62 -28.02 -9.95
C SER A 22 21.26 -26.64 -9.94
N SER A 23 21.30 -25.95 -11.09
CA SER A 23 21.94 -24.62 -11.20
C SER A 23 21.13 -23.45 -10.60
N LYS A 24 19.78 -23.55 -10.57
CA LYS A 24 18.94 -22.50 -9.95
C LYS A 24 18.99 -22.51 -8.42
N VAL A 25 19.14 -23.65 -7.79
CA VAL A 25 19.24 -23.74 -6.32
C VAL A 25 20.64 -23.33 -5.85
N PHE A 26 21.68 -23.77 -6.53
CA PHE A 26 23.06 -23.37 -6.19
C PHE A 26 23.39 -21.93 -6.61
N GLY A 27 22.91 -21.48 -7.77
CA GLY A 27 23.09 -20.08 -8.20
C GLY A 27 22.43 -19.07 -7.28
N ASN A 28 21.19 -19.35 -6.81
CA ASN A 28 20.53 -18.49 -5.82
C ASN A 28 21.19 -18.54 -4.44
N TYR A 29 21.80 -19.65 -4.06
CA TYR A 29 22.51 -19.78 -2.79
C TYR A 29 23.85 -19.03 -2.82
N GLU A 30 24.62 -19.16 -3.90
CA GLU A 30 25.89 -18.44 -4.09
C GLU A 30 25.68 -16.92 -4.29
N VAL A 31 24.66 -16.51 -5.07
CA VAL A 31 24.30 -15.09 -5.23
C VAL A 31 23.87 -14.50 -3.90
N ASN A 32 23.04 -15.20 -3.12
CA ASN A 32 22.63 -14.73 -1.78
C ASN A 32 23.80 -14.64 -0.80
N GLN A 33 24.75 -15.58 -0.83
CA GLN A 33 25.96 -15.51 0.02
C GLN A 33 26.92 -14.41 -0.43
N PHE A 34 27.10 -14.23 -1.74
CA PHE A 34 27.96 -13.18 -2.30
C PHE A 34 27.39 -11.77 -2.01
N GLU A 35 26.06 -11.60 -2.15
CA GLU A 35 25.37 -10.36 -1.77
C GLU A 35 25.46 -10.10 -0.26
N GLN A 36 25.33 -11.12 0.59
CA GLN A 36 25.41 -10.95 2.04
C GLN A 36 26.82 -10.57 2.53
N ASN A 37 27.86 -11.06 1.88
CA ASN A 37 29.24 -10.79 2.27
C ASN A 37 29.74 -9.38 1.87
N ASN A 38 29.04 -8.70 0.95
CA ASN A 38 29.42 -7.37 0.46
C ASN A 38 28.52 -6.23 0.96
N LEU A 39 27.57 -6.54 1.86
CA LEU A 39 26.70 -5.50 2.42
C LEU A 39 27.50 -4.52 3.29
N HIS A 40 27.18 -3.23 3.15
CA HIS A 40 27.71 -2.19 4.03
C HIS A 40 27.46 -2.53 5.50
N LYS A 41 28.39 -2.17 6.39
CA LYS A 41 28.35 -2.51 7.82
C LYS A 41 27.04 -2.08 8.49
N SER A 42 26.49 -0.91 8.12
CA SER A 42 25.21 -0.43 8.66
C SER A 42 24.04 -1.37 8.38
N ILE A 43 24.04 -2.03 7.24
CA ILE A 43 22.99 -2.98 6.83
C ILE A 43 23.29 -4.38 7.40
N SER A 44 24.54 -4.84 7.30
CA SER A 44 24.92 -6.19 7.75
C SER A 44 24.77 -6.38 9.26
N SER A 45 24.83 -5.31 10.06
CA SER A 45 24.64 -5.32 11.51
C SER A 45 23.17 -5.33 11.96
N LEU A 46 22.21 -5.16 11.04
CA LEU A 46 20.79 -5.23 11.37
C LEU A 46 20.37 -6.66 11.75
N THR A 47 19.48 -6.76 12.71
CA THR A 47 18.87 -8.02 13.19
C THR A 47 17.37 -8.00 12.95
N PRO A 48 16.75 -9.18 12.70
CA PRO A 48 15.31 -9.27 12.49
C PRO A 48 14.50 -8.66 13.62
N MET A 49 13.49 -7.87 13.26
CA MET A 49 12.50 -7.28 14.15
C MET A 49 11.21 -8.09 14.02
N LYS A 50 11.03 -9.13 14.84
CA LYS A 50 9.83 -9.98 14.81
C LYS A 50 9.10 -10.04 16.15
N GLU A 51 9.76 -9.65 17.21
CA GLU A 51 9.20 -9.67 18.56
C GLU A 51 8.16 -8.56 18.74
N GLY A 52 7.07 -8.88 19.44
CA GLY A 52 6.01 -7.91 19.74
C GLY A 52 4.96 -7.70 18.66
N VAL A 53 5.08 -8.36 17.49
CA VAL A 53 4.03 -8.33 16.46
C VAL A 53 2.85 -9.19 16.91
N VAL A 54 1.70 -8.57 17.09
CA VAL A 54 0.45 -9.26 17.43
C VAL A 54 -0.49 -9.20 16.24
N PRO A 55 -0.75 -10.32 15.56
CA PRO A 55 -1.68 -10.36 14.43
C PRO A 55 -3.11 -10.02 14.85
N ILE A 56 -3.91 -9.54 13.90
CA ILE A 56 -5.35 -9.31 14.12
C ILE A 56 -6.04 -10.64 14.49
N THR A 57 -6.74 -10.62 15.60
CA THR A 57 -7.39 -11.81 16.13
C THR A 57 -8.64 -12.17 15.33
N VAL A 58 -9.07 -13.43 15.47
CA VAL A 58 -10.33 -13.95 14.93
C VAL A 58 -11.52 -13.18 15.44
N GLU A 59 -11.52 -12.91 16.71
CA GLU A 59 -12.65 -12.20 17.36
C GLU A 59 -12.77 -10.78 16.82
N GLU A 60 -11.66 -10.09 16.58
CA GLU A 60 -11.70 -8.78 15.94
C GLU A 60 -12.25 -8.87 14.51
N ARG A 61 -11.88 -9.92 13.74
CA ARG A 61 -12.44 -10.13 12.39
C ARG A 61 -13.95 -10.38 12.41
N LYS A 62 -14.46 -11.13 13.38
CA LYS A 62 -15.90 -11.31 13.57
C LYS A 62 -16.60 -9.98 13.88
N GLN A 63 -16.01 -9.14 14.72
CA GLN A 63 -16.52 -7.80 15.02
C GLN A 63 -16.53 -6.91 13.76
N ARG A 64 -15.51 -7.02 12.88
CA ARG A 64 -15.47 -6.32 11.59
C ARG A 64 -16.62 -6.75 10.68
N ILE A 65 -16.91 -8.06 10.60
CA ILE A 65 -18.04 -8.58 9.82
C ILE A 65 -19.36 -8.07 10.41
N ALA A 66 -19.53 -8.11 11.72
CA ALA A 66 -20.73 -7.58 12.37
C ALA A 66 -20.93 -6.08 12.06
N LYS A 67 -19.86 -5.28 12.13
CA LYS A 67 -19.90 -3.87 11.74
C LYS A 67 -20.28 -3.67 10.27
N ALA A 68 -19.76 -4.50 9.36
CA ALA A 68 -20.14 -4.45 7.95
C ALA A 68 -21.63 -4.75 7.77
N GLN A 69 -22.15 -5.73 8.48
CA GLN A 69 -23.58 -6.08 8.47
C GLN A 69 -24.47 -4.94 9.00
N GLU A 70 -24.05 -4.24 10.05
CA GLU A 70 -24.74 -3.04 10.54
C GLU A 70 -24.76 -1.91 9.50
N ILE A 71 -23.65 -1.68 8.81
CA ILE A 71 -23.57 -0.66 7.75
C ILE A 71 -24.45 -1.09 6.56
N MET A 72 -24.37 -2.34 6.12
CA MET A 72 -25.23 -2.86 5.04
C MET A 72 -26.73 -2.67 5.35
N ALA A 73 -27.13 -2.89 6.59
CA ALA A 73 -28.51 -2.67 6.99
C ALA A 73 -28.96 -1.19 6.83
N LYS A 74 -28.06 -0.23 7.16
CA LYS A 74 -28.31 1.21 6.97
C LYS A 74 -28.35 1.59 5.50
N GLU A 75 -27.41 1.05 4.70
CA GLU A 75 -27.28 1.31 3.26
C GLU A 75 -28.29 0.53 2.41
N LYS A 76 -29.10 -0.33 3.03
CA LYS A 76 -30.07 -1.19 2.35
C LYS A 76 -29.41 -2.11 1.31
N ILE A 77 -28.29 -2.72 1.67
CA ILE A 77 -27.53 -3.70 0.87
C ILE A 77 -27.73 -5.07 1.49
N ASP A 78 -28.12 -6.07 0.70
CA ASP A 78 -28.41 -7.42 1.18
C ASP A 78 -27.17 -8.29 1.34
N ALA A 79 -26.16 -8.06 0.51
CA ALA A 79 -24.86 -8.72 0.60
C ALA A 79 -23.81 -7.89 -0.11
N ILE A 80 -22.53 -8.06 0.26
CA ILE A 80 -21.40 -7.56 -0.50
C ILE A 80 -20.55 -8.72 -1.00
N PHE A 81 -19.98 -8.58 -2.20
CA PHE A 81 -18.97 -9.48 -2.73
C PHE A 81 -17.62 -8.77 -2.72
N LEU A 82 -16.63 -9.46 -2.19
CA LEU A 82 -15.24 -9.04 -2.12
C LEU A 82 -14.39 -10.07 -2.89
N GLU A 83 -13.64 -9.62 -3.85
CA GLU A 83 -12.62 -10.46 -4.50
C GLU A 83 -11.42 -10.66 -3.55
N GLY A 84 -10.44 -11.49 -3.91
CA GLY A 84 -9.23 -11.74 -3.10
C GLY A 84 -8.32 -10.52 -2.97
N THR A 85 -8.83 -9.46 -2.35
CA THR A 85 -8.21 -8.14 -2.18
C THR A 85 -7.89 -7.84 -0.71
N ALA A 86 -7.43 -6.63 -0.44
CA ALA A 86 -7.19 -6.14 0.92
C ALA A 86 -8.44 -6.17 1.79
N SER A 87 -9.64 -5.90 1.23
CA SER A 87 -10.89 -6.00 2.00
C SER A 87 -11.25 -7.45 2.33
N CYS A 88 -11.03 -8.40 1.43
CA CYS A 88 -11.16 -9.83 1.76
C CYS A 88 -10.25 -10.21 2.93
N PHE A 89 -8.99 -9.82 2.88
CA PHE A 89 -8.05 -10.05 3.98
C PHE A 89 -8.48 -9.34 5.27
N TYR A 90 -8.97 -8.11 5.20
CA TYR A 90 -9.45 -7.34 6.35
C TYR A 90 -10.52 -8.09 7.15
N PHE A 91 -11.52 -8.61 6.46
CA PHE A 91 -12.64 -9.30 7.08
C PHE A 91 -12.32 -10.74 7.47
N THR A 92 -11.53 -11.45 6.67
CA THR A 92 -11.39 -12.90 6.80
C THR A 92 -10.00 -13.38 7.23
N GLY A 93 -8.97 -12.56 7.03
CA GLY A 93 -7.58 -12.98 7.20
C GLY A 93 -7.01 -13.78 6.03
N MET A 94 -7.83 -14.06 5.02
CA MET A 94 -7.41 -14.83 3.87
C MET A 94 -6.63 -13.99 2.86
N ARG A 95 -5.44 -14.44 2.51
CA ARG A 95 -4.64 -13.88 1.42
C ARG A 95 -4.80 -14.76 0.21
N TRP A 96 -5.31 -14.19 -0.87
CA TRP A 96 -5.47 -14.88 -2.14
C TRP A 96 -4.99 -14.00 -3.29
N GLY A 97 -4.27 -14.61 -4.24
CA GLY A 97 -3.85 -13.91 -5.45
C GLY A 97 -4.99 -13.84 -6.47
N GLN A 98 -5.16 -12.70 -7.13
CA GLN A 98 -6.09 -12.58 -8.24
C GLN A 98 -5.55 -13.33 -9.46
N SER A 99 -6.40 -14.11 -10.11
CA SER A 99 -6.18 -14.73 -11.42
C SER A 99 -7.36 -14.41 -12.34
N GLU A 100 -7.43 -14.99 -13.53
CA GLU A 100 -8.60 -14.87 -14.41
C GLU A 100 -9.84 -15.55 -13.81
N ARG A 101 -9.65 -16.46 -12.85
CA ARG A 101 -10.72 -17.17 -12.18
C ARG A 101 -11.26 -16.36 -11.01
N THR A 102 -12.58 -16.44 -10.84
CA THR A 102 -13.25 -15.72 -9.74
C THR A 102 -13.06 -16.46 -8.43
N PHE A 103 -12.35 -15.85 -7.50
CA PHE A 103 -12.26 -16.24 -6.10
C PHE A 103 -12.64 -15.05 -5.22
N GLY A 104 -13.42 -15.28 -4.16
CA GLY A 104 -13.79 -14.20 -3.25
C GLY A 104 -14.70 -14.66 -2.12
N VAL A 105 -15.26 -13.70 -1.40
CA VAL A 105 -16.18 -13.94 -0.29
C VAL A 105 -17.45 -13.13 -0.45
N VAL A 106 -18.57 -13.76 -0.18
CA VAL A 106 -19.87 -13.10 -0.01
C VAL A 106 -20.09 -12.88 1.49
N ILE A 107 -20.24 -11.62 1.89
CA ILE A 107 -20.65 -11.24 3.24
C ILE A 107 -22.13 -10.82 3.15
N PRO A 108 -23.07 -11.60 3.67
CA PRO A 108 -24.48 -11.23 3.68
C PRO A 108 -24.78 -10.23 4.81
N ALA A 109 -25.83 -9.42 4.65
CA ALA A 109 -26.31 -8.52 5.70
C ALA A 109 -26.76 -9.27 6.96
N LYS A 110 -27.12 -10.55 6.82
CA LYS A 110 -27.49 -11.44 7.94
C LYS A 110 -26.95 -12.86 7.68
N GLY A 111 -26.46 -13.49 8.74
CA GLY A 111 -25.95 -14.86 8.68
C GLY A 111 -24.44 -14.95 8.41
N SER A 112 -23.99 -16.16 8.11
CA SER A 112 -22.58 -16.48 7.91
C SER A 112 -22.09 -16.13 6.52
N ILE A 113 -20.79 -15.79 6.42
CA ILE A 113 -20.11 -15.59 5.14
C ILE A 113 -19.97 -16.91 4.38
N ALA A 114 -19.76 -16.80 3.06
CA ALA A 114 -19.43 -17.96 2.22
C ALA A 114 -18.38 -17.56 1.18
N TYR A 115 -17.41 -18.44 0.94
CA TYR A 115 -16.39 -18.26 -0.09
C TYR A 115 -16.87 -18.84 -1.42
N VAL A 116 -16.46 -18.21 -2.49
CA VAL A 116 -16.64 -18.66 -3.88
C VAL A 116 -15.27 -19.06 -4.39
N CYS A 117 -15.09 -20.34 -4.73
CA CYS A 117 -13.80 -20.92 -5.05
C CYS A 117 -13.86 -21.78 -6.32
N PRO A 118 -12.88 -21.71 -7.24
CA PRO A 118 -12.74 -22.73 -8.27
C PRO A 118 -12.56 -24.12 -7.63
N LYS A 119 -13.23 -25.15 -8.14
CA LYS A 119 -13.24 -26.47 -7.51
C LYS A 119 -11.84 -27.08 -7.36
N PHE A 120 -10.99 -26.91 -8.38
CA PHE A 120 -9.61 -27.46 -8.31
C PHE A 120 -8.68 -26.74 -7.31
N GLU A 121 -9.08 -25.59 -6.79
CA GLU A 121 -8.36 -24.84 -5.73
C GLU A 121 -8.94 -25.08 -4.32
N GLU A 122 -9.96 -25.93 -4.18
CA GLU A 122 -10.67 -26.13 -2.91
C GLU A 122 -9.74 -26.56 -1.78
N ASP A 123 -8.89 -27.55 -2.02
CA ASP A 123 -7.96 -28.07 -0.99
C ASP A 123 -7.01 -26.97 -0.51
N ARG A 124 -6.46 -26.19 -1.44
CA ARG A 124 -5.63 -25.03 -1.12
C ARG A 124 -6.40 -23.95 -0.35
N ALA A 125 -7.64 -23.69 -0.75
CA ALA A 125 -8.50 -22.74 -0.03
C ALA A 125 -8.76 -23.23 1.41
N MET A 126 -9.02 -24.51 1.59
CA MET A 126 -9.26 -25.12 2.91
C MET A 126 -8.01 -25.09 3.82
N GLU A 127 -6.81 -25.22 3.27
CA GLU A 127 -5.55 -25.07 4.03
C GLU A 127 -5.35 -23.63 4.53
N ILE A 128 -5.73 -22.64 3.72
CA ILE A 128 -5.55 -21.21 4.03
C ILE A 128 -6.70 -20.68 4.88
N LEU A 129 -7.91 -21.18 4.64
CA LEU A 129 -9.09 -20.85 5.42
C LEU A 129 -8.87 -21.31 6.83
N ASN A 130 -8.56 -20.35 7.67
CA ASN A 130 -8.55 -20.64 9.08
C ASN A 130 -9.94 -21.18 9.48
N PRO A 131 -10.04 -22.33 10.21
CA PRO A 131 -11.28 -22.92 10.67
C PRO A 131 -12.13 -22.00 11.55
N ILE A 132 -11.67 -20.78 11.73
CA ILE A 132 -12.10 -19.73 12.61
C ILE A 132 -13.55 -19.26 12.39
N PHE A 133 -14.03 -19.29 11.14
CA PHE A 133 -15.34 -18.71 10.83
C PHE A 133 -16.45 -19.73 10.60
N GLY A 134 -16.19 -21.03 10.76
CA GLY A 134 -17.15 -22.05 10.30
C GLY A 134 -17.47 -21.81 8.82
N SER A 135 -16.45 -21.49 8.04
CA SER A 135 -16.58 -20.88 6.72
C SER A 135 -17.07 -21.90 5.73
N GLU A 136 -18.18 -21.61 5.13
CA GLU A 136 -18.69 -22.37 4.00
C GLU A 136 -17.88 -22.01 2.75
N VAL A 137 -17.28 -23.02 2.14
CA VAL A 137 -16.66 -22.89 0.81
C VAL A 137 -17.60 -23.50 -0.21
N ARG A 138 -18.03 -22.71 -1.18
CA ARG A 138 -18.79 -23.18 -2.33
C ARG A 138 -17.91 -23.13 -3.56
N CYS A 139 -17.88 -24.23 -4.27
CA CYS A 139 -17.04 -24.39 -5.46
C CYS A 139 -17.85 -24.33 -6.74
N TRP A 140 -17.18 -23.95 -7.82
CA TRP A 140 -17.68 -23.96 -9.18
C TRP A 140 -16.67 -24.68 -10.07
N GLU A 141 -17.18 -25.53 -10.98
CA GLU A 141 -16.38 -26.24 -11.99
C GLU A 141 -16.09 -25.31 -13.17
N GLU A 142 -15.01 -25.58 -13.92
CA GLU A 142 -14.55 -24.76 -15.06
C GLU A 142 -15.63 -24.47 -16.12
N HIS A 143 -16.66 -25.31 -16.22
CA HIS A 143 -17.80 -25.12 -17.12
C HIS A 143 -19.01 -24.43 -16.47
N GLU A 144 -18.95 -24.13 -15.17
CA GLU A 144 -20.02 -23.48 -14.43
C GLU A 144 -19.79 -21.98 -14.31
N SER A 145 -20.84 -21.28 -13.93
CA SER A 145 -20.81 -19.83 -13.73
C SER A 145 -20.50 -19.46 -12.26
N PRO A 146 -19.32 -18.90 -11.96
CA PRO A 146 -19.03 -18.38 -10.61
C PRO A 146 -20.01 -17.27 -10.20
N TYR A 147 -20.52 -16.53 -11.17
CA TYR A 147 -21.48 -15.45 -10.93
C TYR A 147 -22.84 -15.98 -10.46
N ALA A 148 -23.28 -17.09 -11.05
CA ALA A 148 -24.48 -17.79 -10.59
C ALA A 148 -24.31 -18.34 -9.17
N LEU A 149 -23.12 -18.80 -8.84
CA LEU A 149 -22.77 -19.26 -7.50
C LEU A 149 -22.79 -18.10 -6.49
N ILE A 150 -22.20 -16.94 -6.78
CA ILE A 150 -22.30 -15.74 -5.96
C ILE A 150 -23.77 -15.40 -5.68
N PHE A 151 -24.58 -15.35 -6.73
CA PHE A 151 -26.00 -15.04 -6.61
C PHE A 151 -26.80 -16.09 -5.83
N SER A 152 -26.45 -17.39 -5.98
CA SER A 152 -27.09 -18.46 -5.20
C SER A 152 -26.85 -18.29 -3.70
N ILE A 153 -25.63 -17.92 -3.29
CA ILE A 153 -25.29 -17.62 -1.90
C ILE A 153 -26.17 -16.50 -1.35
N VAL A 154 -26.32 -15.40 -2.12
CA VAL A 154 -27.18 -14.27 -1.71
C VAL A 154 -28.63 -14.72 -1.53
N LYS A 155 -29.15 -15.55 -2.44
CA LYS A 155 -30.51 -16.10 -2.32
C LYS A 155 -30.69 -16.97 -1.08
N ASP A 156 -29.75 -17.85 -0.81
CA ASP A 156 -29.81 -18.77 0.32
C ASP A 156 -29.72 -18.06 1.68
N ARG A 157 -29.04 -16.91 1.75
CA ARG A 157 -28.97 -16.06 2.96
C ARG A 157 -30.20 -15.16 3.13
N GLY A 158 -31.01 -15.05 2.09
CA GLY A 158 -32.19 -14.17 2.07
C GLY A 158 -31.81 -12.72 1.70
N TYR A 159 -32.78 -12.02 1.20
CA TYR A 159 -32.68 -10.62 0.79
C TYR A 159 -33.96 -9.86 1.04
N THR A 160 -33.86 -8.54 1.16
CA THR A 160 -34.98 -7.65 1.41
C THR A 160 -35.08 -6.54 0.36
N HIS A 161 -33.90 -6.00 -0.02
CA HIS A 161 -33.81 -4.79 -0.86
C HIS A 161 -33.46 -5.09 -2.31
N LYS A 162 -33.05 -6.34 -2.62
CA LYS A 162 -32.55 -6.77 -3.93
C LYS A 162 -31.34 -5.94 -4.39
N ARG A 163 -30.41 -5.69 -3.47
CA ARG A 163 -29.18 -4.92 -3.73
C ARG A 163 -27.95 -5.71 -3.32
N ILE A 164 -27.03 -5.91 -4.27
CA ILE A 164 -25.74 -6.58 -4.06
C ILE A 164 -24.64 -5.57 -4.25
N GLY A 165 -23.86 -5.32 -3.21
CA GLY A 165 -22.71 -4.44 -3.27
C GLY A 165 -21.48 -5.13 -3.84
N MET A 166 -20.78 -4.46 -4.73
CA MET A 166 -19.47 -4.85 -5.23
C MET A 166 -18.41 -3.91 -4.65
N GLU A 167 -17.36 -4.47 -4.09
CA GLU A 167 -16.21 -3.66 -3.67
C GLU A 167 -15.60 -2.95 -4.89
N GLU A 168 -15.06 -1.76 -4.70
CA GLU A 168 -14.47 -0.95 -5.77
C GLU A 168 -13.28 -1.60 -6.48
N ARG A 169 -12.66 -2.64 -5.89
CA ARG A 169 -11.58 -3.41 -6.48
C ARG A 169 -12.05 -4.66 -7.21
N VAL A 170 -13.33 -5.00 -7.14
CA VAL A 170 -13.90 -6.11 -7.90
C VAL A 170 -13.83 -5.78 -9.39
N ARG A 171 -13.23 -6.67 -10.17
CA ARG A 171 -13.08 -6.49 -11.61
C ARG A 171 -14.43 -6.42 -12.30
N PHE A 172 -14.54 -5.50 -13.26
CA PHE A 172 -15.81 -5.20 -13.95
C PHE A 172 -16.51 -6.43 -14.50
N PHE A 173 -15.77 -7.40 -15.09
CA PHE A 173 -16.39 -8.60 -15.67
C PHE A 173 -17.10 -9.47 -14.62
N ILE A 174 -16.68 -9.43 -13.36
CA ILE A 174 -17.35 -10.14 -12.26
C ILE A 174 -18.64 -9.42 -11.91
N ALA A 175 -18.61 -8.11 -11.73
CA ALA A 175 -19.79 -7.31 -11.44
C ALA A 175 -20.84 -7.41 -12.56
N ASP A 176 -20.40 -7.33 -13.81
CA ASP A 176 -21.26 -7.51 -15.00
C ASP A 176 -21.82 -8.95 -15.10
N GLY A 177 -20.99 -9.94 -14.78
CA GLY A 177 -21.42 -11.35 -14.73
C GLY A 177 -22.51 -11.59 -13.70
N VAL A 178 -22.34 -11.06 -12.46
CA VAL A 178 -23.37 -11.13 -11.42
C VAL A 178 -24.64 -10.38 -11.84
N LYS A 179 -24.52 -9.20 -12.43
CA LYS A 179 -25.65 -8.42 -12.93
C LYS A 179 -26.49 -9.21 -13.95
N LYS A 180 -25.84 -9.95 -14.86
CA LYS A 180 -26.52 -10.75 -15.88
C LYS A 180 -27.33 -11.92 -15.30
N VAL A 181 -26.87 -12.52 -14.20
CA VAL A 181 -27.55 -13.68 -13.59
C VAL A 181 -28.50 -13.28 -12.47
N ALA A 182 -28.34 -12.11 -11.87
CA ALA A 182 -29.14 -11.60 -10.75
C ALA A 182 -30.31 -10.73 -11.24
N ALA A 183 -31.17 -11.29 -12.09
CA ALA A 183 -32.29 -10.55 -12.65
C ALA A 183 -33.19 -9.93 -11.55
N GLY A 184 -33.47 -8.64 -11.67
CA GLY A 184 -34.28 -7.87 -10.72
C GLY A 184 -33.54 -7.42 -9.45
N PHE A 185 -32.18 -7.56 -9.42
CA PHE A 185 -31.33 -7.00 -8.39
C PHE A 185 -30.51 -5.83 -8.94
N ASP A 186 -30.29 -4.85 -8.08
CA ASP A 186 -29.34 -3.76 -8.33
C ASP A 186 -27.94 -4.16 -7.89
N ILE A 187 -26.96 -4.00 -8.79
CA ILE A 187 -25.56 -4.08 -8.44
C ILE A 187 -25.12 -2.66 -8.07
N VAL A 188 -24.63 -2.51 -6.85
CA VAL A 188 -24.30 -1.21 -6.26
C VAL A 188 -22.87 -1.16 -5.75
N ASP A 189 -22.34 0.04 -5.54
CA ASP A 189 -21.04 0.27 -4.92
C ASP A 189 -21.07 -0.14 -3.43
N ALA A 190 -20.11 -0.96 -3.00
CA ALA A 190 -19.95 -1.38 -1.61
C ALA A 190 -18.97 -0.49 -0.82
N THR A 191 -18.38 0.54 -1.43
CA THR A 191 -17.44 1.47 -0.75
C THR A 191 -17.98 2.03 0.58
N PRO A 192 -19.26 2.38 0.73
CA PRO A 192 -19.78 2.80 2.03
C PRO A 192 -19.60 1.75 3.14
N VAL A 193 -19.61 0.47 2.80
CA VAL A 193 -19.40 -0.64 3.75
C VAL A 193 -17.91 -0.87 3.99
N THR A 194 -17.13 -1.03 2.93
CA THR A 194 -15.68 -1.34 3.00
C THR A 194 -14.90 -0.17 3.60
N ALA A 195 -15.09 1.03 3.09
CA ALA A 195 -14.49 2.24 3.63
C ALA A 195 -15.01 2.55 5.05
N GLY A 196 -16.33 2.40 5.29
CA GLY A 196 -16.94 2.58 6.61
C GLY A 196 -16.36 1.66 7.69
N CYS A 197 -15.84 0.49 7.29
CA CYS A 197 -15.12 -0.42 8.20
C CYS A 197 -13.63 -0.07 8.32
N ARG A 198 -12.91 0.05 7.19
CA ARG A 198 -11.45 0.12 7.12
C ARG A 198 -10.88 1.49 7.45
N MET A 199 -11.65 2.57 7.24
CA MET A 199 -11.17 3.95 7.44
C MET A 199 -10.79 4.23 8.90
N TYR A 200 -11.45 3.56 9.86
CA TYR A 200 -11.25 3.78 11.29
C TYR A 200 -10.48 2.61 11.91
N LYS A 201 -9.18 2.81 12.13
CA LYS A 201 -8.29 1.79 12.65
C LYS A 201 -8.51 1.52 14.13
N THR A 202 -8.49 0.26 14.50
CA THR A 202 -8.48 -0.20 15.90
C THR A 202 -7.11 -0.02 16.52
N LYS A 203 -7.00 -0.17 17.83
CA LYS A 203 -5.70 -0.13 18.53
C LYS A 203 -4.73 -1.21 18.01
N ALA A 204 -5.24 -2.40 17.66
CA ALA A 204 -4.41 -3.46 17.11
C ALA A 204 -3.86 -3.10 15.73
N GLU A 205 -4.68 -2.49 14.87
CA GLU A 205 -4.24 -1.99 13.56
C GLU A 205 -3.21 -0.88 13.70
N LEU A 206 -3.44 0.08 14.59
CA LEU A 206 -2.48 1.17 14.87
C LEU A 206 -1.13 0.64 15.38
N ALA A 207 -1.13 -0.40 16.22
CA ALA A 207 0.10 -1.03 16.69
C ALA A 207 0.91 -1.67 15.55
N LEU A 208 0.24 -2.32 14.57
CA LEU A 208 0.89 -2.89 13.39
C LEU A 208 1.45 -1.80 12.46
N MET A 209 0.73 -0.68 12.31
CA MET A 209 1.20 0.48 11.54
C MET A 209 2.39 1.18 12.22
N GLN A 210 2.36 1.29 13.56
CA GLN A 210 3.51 1.79 14.32
C GLN A 210 4.73 0.93 14.05
N TYR A 211 4.57 -0.39 14.14
CA TYR A 211 5.66 -1.33 13.96
C TYR A 211 6.23 -1.28 12.52
N SER A 212 5.38 -1.15 11.51
CA SER A 212 5.84 -0.99 10.11
C SER A 212 6.61 0.32 9.90
N SER A 213 6.20 1.39 10.58
CA SER A 213 6.91 2.69 10.54
C SER A 213 8.28 2.61 11.23
N ASP A 214 8.37 1.94 12.40
CA ASP A 214 9.63 1.73 13.12
C ASP A 214 10.63 0.93 12.29
N ILE A 215 10.16 -0.13 11.59
CA ILE A 215 10.99 -0.92 10.66
C ILE A 215 11.50 -0.04 9.52
N THR A 216 10.63 0.80 8.92
CA THR A 216 10.99 1.66 7.79
C THR A 216 12.04 2.68 8.19
N ILE A 217 11.88 3.36 9.32
CA ILE A 217 12.89 4.30 9.83
C ILE A 217 14.22 3.59 10.05
N LYS A 218 14.23 2.42 10.68
CA LYS A 218 15.46 1.65 10.93
C LYS A 218 16.14 1.17 9.65
N ALA A 219 15.36 0.74 8.65
CA ALA A 219 15.87 0.38 7.34
C ALA A 219 16.49 1.58 6.62
N TYR A 220 15.80 2.73 6.65
CA TYR A 220 16.29 3.96 6.04
C TYR A 220 17.57 4.47 6.71
N GLN A 221 17.63 4.52 8.04
CA GLN A 221 18.85 4.91 8.75
C GLN A 221 20.06 4.08 8.32
N ALA A 222 19.89 2.76 8.19
CA ALA A 222 20.97 1.88 7.74
C ALA A 222 21.34 2.08 6.27
N ALA A 223 20.35 2.28 5.41
CA ALA A 223 20.57 2.48 3.96
C ALA A 223 21.18 3.86 3.67
N PHE A 224 20.71 4.92 4.31
CA PHE A 224 21.25 6.28 4.13
C PHE A 224 22.75 6.38 4.49
N ALA A 225 23.21 5.59 5.46
CA ALA A 225 24.64 5.50 5.78
C ALA A 225 25.51 4.91 4.63
N THR A 226 24.90 4.40 3.56
CA THR A 226 25.61 3.87 2.38
C THR A 226 25.75 4.89 1.27
N ILE A 227 25.06 6.03 1.35
CA ILE A 227 25.02 7.04 0.28
C ILE A 227 26.43 7.61 0.05
N ARG A 228 26.82 7.67 -1.23
CA ARG A 228 28.06 8.31 -1.67
C ARG A 228 27.93 8.83 -3.10
N PRO A 229 28.70 9.86 -3.49
CA PRO A 229 28.82 10.25 -4.89
C PRO A 229 29.27 9.08 -5.77
N GLY A 230 28.73 8.99 -6.99
CA GLY A 230 28.97 7.90 -7.92
C GLY A 230 28.11 6.65 -7.71
N MET A 231 27.26 6.60 -6.66
CA MET A 231 26.29 5.52 -6.46
C MET A 231 25.13 5.66 -7.42
N SER A 232 24.68 4.56 -8.03
CA SER A 232 23.48 4.58 -8.87
C SER A 232 22.20 4.54 -8.04
N GLN A 233 21.12 5.07 -8.59
CA GLN A 233 19.77 4.98 -8.05
C GLN A 233 19.39 3.52 -7.71
N SER A 234 19.68 2.59 -8.63
CA SER A 234 19.37 1.16 -8.45
C SER A 234 20.19 0.51 -7.34
N GLU A 235 21.47 0.87 -7.21
CA GLU A 235 22.33 0.41 -6.11
C GLU A 235 21.76 0.87 -4.77
N PHE A 236 21.40 2.14 -4.65
CA PHE A 236 20.84 2.67 -3.41
C PHE A 236 19.47 2.06 -3.07
N SER A 237 18.57 1.91 -4.06
CA SER A 237 17.30 1.20 -3.87
C SER A 237 17.51 -0.27 -3.45
N GLY A 238 18.55 -0.92 -4.00
CA GLY A 238 18.98 -2.27 -3.60
C GLY A 238 19.43 -2.32 -2.13
N ASN A 239 20.16 -1.31 -1.65
CA ASN A 239 20.58 -1.19 -0.25
C ASN A 239 19.38 -1.01 0.70
N ILE A 240 18.41 -0.20 0.31
CA ILE A 240 17.15 -0.04 1.07
C ILE A 240 16.43 -1.39 1.20
N SER A 241 16.24 -2.09 0.08
CA SER A 241 15.60 -3.41 0.07
C SER A 241 16.40 -4.45 0.87
N ALA A 242 17.72 -4.39 0.85
CA ALA A 242 18.59 -5.26 1.66
C ALA A 242 18.43 -4.98 3.16
N ALA A 243 18.29 -3.71 3.56
CA ALA A 243 18.03 -3.33 4.95
C ALA A 243 16.70 -3.89 5.44
N PHE A 244 15.62 -3.77 4.66
CA PHE A 244 14.33 -4.40 4.99
C PHE A 244 14.44 -5.92 5.14
N ARG A 245 15.11 -6.61 4.20
CA ARG A 245 15.33 -8.07 4.29
C ARG A 245 16.08 -8.47 5.57
N LYS A 246 17.09 -7.69 5.98
CA LYS A 246 17.83 -7.93 7.23
C LYS A 246 16.95 -7.76 8.48
N LEU A 247 15.99 -6.84 8.43
CA LEU A 247 14.99 -6.67 9.49
C LEU A 247 13.90 -7.76 9.46
N GLY A 248 13.88 -8.62 8.43
CA GLY A 248 12.95 -9.75 8.30
C GLY A 248 11.68 -9.44 7.53
N TYR A 249 11.66 -8.37 6.74
CA TYR A 249 10.50 -7.89 5.97
C TYR A 249 10.82 -7.66 4.51
N SER A 250 9.77 -7.69 3.68
CA SER A 250 9.82 -7.19 2.32
C SER A 250 9.46 -5.71 2.33
N GLY A 251 10.33 -4.89 1.78
CA GLY A 251 10.12 -3.45 1.69
C GLY A 251 11.02 -2.83 0.65
N GLY A 252 10.77 -1.59 0.33
CA GLY A 252 11.52 -0.85 -0.67
C GLY A 252 11.13 0.62 -0.73
N ALA A 253 11.83 1.36 -1.55
CA ALA A 253 11.50 2.75 -1.80
C ALA A 253 11.84 3.17 -3.23
N SER A 254 11.06 4.12 -3.75
CA SER A 254 11.42 4.93 -4.89
C SER A 254 12.55 5.87 -4.48
N VAL A 255 13.57 5.95 -5.30
CA VAL A 255 14.71 6.87 -5.11
C VAL A 255 14.71 7.86 -6.26
N GLN A 256 14.77 9.15 -5.97
CA GLN A 256 14.76 10.23 -6.97
C GLN A 256 15.92 11.18 -6.67
N ILE A 257 16.72 11.51 -7.70
CA ILE A 257 18.00 12.23 -7.55
C ILE A 257 17.99 13.51 -8.35
N GLY A 258 18.48 14.61 -7.74
CA GLY A 258 18.66 15.92 -8.37
C GLY A 258 17.36 16.42 -9.01
N LYS A 259 17.41 16.83 -10.27
CA LYS A 259 16.22 17.35 -11.00
C LYS A 259 15.06 16.37 -11.14
N TYR A 260 15.33 15.07 -11.02
CA TYR A 260 14.29 14.05 -11.11
C TYR A 260 13.43 13.97 -9.85
N SER A 261 13.88 14.52 -8.73
CA SER A 261 13.05 14.65 -7.52
C SER A 261 11.86 15.60 -7.70
N ALA A 262 11.89 16.46 -8.73
CA ALA A 262 10.73 17.28 -9.11
C ALA A 262 9.60 16.49 -9.80
N LEU A 263 9.81 15.20 -10.12
CA LEU A 263 8.80 14.31 -10.70
C LEU A 263 8.17 13.48 -9.59
N PRO A 264 6.91 13.71 -9.18
CA PRO A 264 6.31 13.10 -7.97
C PRO A 264 6.39 11.56 -7.91
N HIS A 265 6.29 10.88 -9.06
CA HIS A 265 6.40 9.42 -9.17
C HIS A 265 7.73 8.95 -9.79
N GLY A 266 8.75 9.84 -9.83
CA GLY A 266 10.07 9.52 -10.34
C GLY A 266 10.20 9.51 -11.86
N SER A 267 11.33 9.02 -12.34
CA SER A 267 11.70 8.95 -13.76
C SER A 267 12.20 7.56 -14.11
N SER A 268 11.92 7.13 -15.35
CA SER A 268 12.53 5.91 -15.92
C SER A 268 13.98 6.10 -16.36
N THR A 269 14.48 7.36 -16.37
CA THR A 269 15.87 7.66 -16.72
C THR A 269 16.79 7.20 -15.59
N PRO A 270 17.83 6.40 -15.87
CA PRO A 270 18.84 6.02 -14.87
C PRO A 270 19.51 7.25 -14.25
N GLN A 271 19.70 7.22 -12.94
CA GLN A 271 20.21 8.35 -12.18
C GLN A 271 21.45 7.93 -11.38
N MET A 272 22.40 8.85 -11.24
CA MET A 272 23.61 8.70 -10.45
C MET A 272 23.68 9.83 -9.43
N ILE A 273 23.99 9.50 -8.20
CA ILE A 273 24.17 10.46 -7.10
C ILE A 273 25.47 11.26 -7.33
N GLN A 274 25.38 12.57 -7.28
CA GLN A 274 26.51 13.48 -7.32
C GLN A 274 26.57 14.31 -6.04
N GLU A 275 27.73 14.90 -5.79
CA GLU A 275 27.86 15.91 -4.73
C GLU A 275 26.92 17.08 -4.98
N GLY A 276 26.20 17.52 -3.98
CA GLY A 276 25.20 18.61 -4.05
C GLY A 276 23.81 18.17 -4.51
N ASP A 277 23.61 16.90 -4.89
CA ASP A 277 22.28 16.42 -5.32
C ASP A 277 21.30 16.29 -4.16
N ILE A 278 20.06 16.65 -4.43
CA ILE A 278 18.91 16.18 -3.66
C ILE A 278 18.77 14.66 -3.87
N VAL A 279 18.56 13.93 -2.78
CA VAL A 279 18.16 12.53 -2.80
C VAL A 279 16.87 12.41 -2.01
N MET A 280 15.78 12.10 -2.69
CA MET A 280 14.45 11.88 -2.13
C MET A 280 14.14 10.39 -2.17
N VAL A 281 13.75 9.83 -1.02
CA VAL A 281 13.45 8.41 -0.83
C VAL A 281 12.05 8.28 -0.28
N ASP A 282 11.20 7.55 -0.97
CA ASP A 282 9.78 7.44 -0.69
C ASP A 282 9.30 5.98 -0.77
N GLY A 283 8.75 5.48 0.33
CA GLY A 283 8.22 4.12 0.43
C GLY A 283 8.20 3.58 1.84
N GLY A 284 8.18 2.25 1.96
CA GLY A 284 8.04 1.60 3.26
C GLY A 284 7.98 0.08 3.20
N THR A 285 7.35 -0.49 4.21
CA THR A 285 7.07 -1.92 4.35
C THR A 285 5.65 -2.14 4.87
N SER A 286 5.28 -3.39 5.08
CA SER A 286 4.05 -3.74 5.79
C SER A 286 4.30 -4.85 6.81
N VAL A 287 3.58 -4.76 7.94
CA VAL A 287 3.55 -5.77 9.00
C VAL A 287 2.13 -6.31 9.10
N GLU A 288 1.96 -7.63 8.96
CA GLU A 288 0.62 -8.24 8.89
C GLU A 288 -0.31 -7.58 7.84
N GLY A 289 0.30 -6.98 6.80
CA GLY A 289 -0.38 -6.26 5.72
C GLY A 289 -0.59 -4.76 5.98
N TYR A 290 -0.39 -4.26 7.20
CA TYR A 290 -0.53 -2.84 7.52
C TYR A 290 0.72 -2.07 7.11
N ALA A 291 0.54 -1.11 6.22
CA ALA A 291 1.60 -0.38 5.56
C ALA A 291 2.15 0.80 6.39
N SER A 292 3.39 1.13 6.12
CA SER A 292 4.00 2.44 6.37
C SER A 292 4.32 3.11 5.05
N ASP A 293 4.31 4.43 5.04
CA ASP A 293 4.71 5.27 3.92
C ASP A 293 5.49 6.48 4.45
N ILE A 294 6.75 6.60 4.06
CA ILE A 294 7.66 7.60 4.64
C ILE A 294 8.58 8.13 3.56
N THR A 295 8.53 9.45 3.35
CA THR A 295 9.52 10.13 2.50
C THR A 295 10.55 10.87 3.35
N ARG A 296 11.82 10.70 2.96
CA ARG A 296 12.94 11.48 3.48
C ARG A 296 13.74 12.10 2.33
N THR A 297 14.04 13.39 2.47
CA THR A 297 14.81 14.15 1.48
C THR A 297 16.05 14.77 2.12
N ILE A 298 17.20 14.49 1.55
CA ILE A 298 18.51 15.04 1.96
C ILE A 298 19.24 15.66 0.78
N VAL A 299 20.37 16.33 1.08
CA VAL A 299 21.40 16.71 0.10
C VAL A 299 22.64 15.90 0.36
N VAL A 300 23.28 15.40 -0.69
CA VAL A 300 24.59 14.72 -0.61
C VAL A 300 25.69 15.78 -0.52
N GLY A 301 26.41 15.80 0.59
CA GLY A 301 27.36 16.85 0.90
C GLY A 301 26.73 18.12 1.45
N LYS A 302 27.21 19.30 1.03
CA LYS A 302 26.74 20.59 1.58
C LYS A 302 25.57 21.13 0.78
N PRO A 303 24.39 21.37 1.41
CA PRO A 303 23.25 21.98 0.72
C PRO A 303 23.53 23.43 0.32
N THR A 304 22.96 23.84 -0.81
CA THR A 304 22.86 25.27 -1.19
C THR A 304 21.82 25.97 -0.33
N GLN A 305 21.90 27.32 -0.23
CA GLN A 305 20.90 28.10 0.49
C GLN A 305 19.50 27.87 -0.07
N ARG A 306 19.34 27.80 -1.40
CA ARG A 306 18.04 27.54 -2.04
C ARG A 306 17.47 26.15 -1.69
N GLN A 307 18.29 25.12 -1.64
CA GLN A 307 17.84 23.78 -1.21
C GLN A 307 17.38 23.80 0.24
N THR A 308 18.12 24.46 1.11
CA THR A 308 17.75 24.63 2.53
C THR A 308 16.46 25.44 2.69
N ASP A 309 16.31 26.53 1.95
CA ASP A 309 15.12 27.39 2.03
C ASP A 309 13.86 26.64 1.57
N VAL A 310 13.94 25.91 0.46
CA VAL A 310 12.80 25.12 -0.06
C VAL A 310 12.49 23.93 0.85
N TRP A 311 13.51 23.29 1.43
CA TRP A 311 13.33 22.22 2.38
C TRP A 311 12.62 22.70 3.66
N ASN A 312 13.04 23.84 4.20
CA ASN A 312 12.41 24.45 5.38
C ASN A 312 10.96 24.86 5.10
N LEU A 313 10.70 25.39 3.90
CA LEU A 313 9.35 25.75 3.47
C LEU A 313 8.43 24.52 3.38
N GLU A 314 8.98 23.38 2.90
CA GLU A 314 8.24 22.12 2.86
C GLU A 314 7.92 21.60 4.25
N LEU A 315 8.87 21.69 5.20
CA LEU A 315 8.63 21.36 6.60
C LEU A 315 7.56 22.27 7.22
N GLU A 316 7.57 23.56 6.89
CA GLU A 316 6.54 24.52 7.33
C GLU A 316 5.16 24.10 6.78
N ALA A 317 5.08 23.70 5.51
CA ALA A 317 3.85 23.23 4.89
C ALA A 317 3.33 21.93 5.52
N GLN A 318 4.22 20.95 5.79
CA GLN A 318 3.88 19.72 6.50
C GLN A 318 3.35 20.01 7.91
N ASN A 319 3.99 20.92 8.65
CA ASN A 319 3.56 21.33 9.98
C ASN A 319 2.23 22.08 9.98
N ALA A 320 1.99 22.93 8.99
CA ALA A 320 0.71 23.65 8.83
C ALA A 320 -0.44 22.67 8.52
N ALA A 321 -0.19 21.68 7.66
CA ALA A 321 -1.12 20.59 7.40
C ALA A 321 -1.47 19.83 8.70
N PHE A 322 -0.47 19.40 9.46
CA PHE A 322 -0.66 18.69 10.72
C PHE A 322 -1.47 19.52 11.74
N ALA A 323 -1.16 20.79 11.91
CA ALA A 323 -1.86 21.68 12.83
C ALA A 323 -3.33 21.93 12.44
N ALA A 324 -3.67 21.78 11.16
CA ALA A 324 -5.02 21.92 10.65
C ALA A 324 -5.92 20.70 10.93
N ILE A 325 -5.35 19.55 11.36
CA ILE A 325 -6.10 18.33 11.64
C ILE A 325 -6.90 18.52 12.93
N LYS A 326 -8.22 18.52 12.81
CA LYS A 326 -9.15 18.61 13.95
C LYS A 326 -10.32 17.69 13.75
N ILE A 327 -10.70 16.95 14.78
CA ILE A 327 -11.89 16.08 14.76
C ILE A 327 -13.12 16.87 14.36
N GLY A 328 -13.86 16.37 13.38
CA GLY A 328 -15.06 17.00 12.82
C GLY A 328 -14.81 18.02 11.70
N ALA A 329 -13.58 18.52 11.54
CA ALA A 329 -13.26 19.39 10.42
C ALA A 329 -13.16 18.59 9.10
N PRO A 330 -13.53 19.18 7.94
CA PRO A 330 -13.44 18.48 6.66
C PRO A 330 -11.97 18.28 6.23
N CYS A 331 -11.68 17.16 5.58
CA CYS A 331 -10.31 16.82 5.14
C CYS A 331 -9.65 17.88 4.24
N GLU A 332 -10.44 18.64 3.47
CA GLU A 332 -9.91 19.70 2.59
C GLU A 332 -9.16 20.82 3.32
N VAL A 333 -9.42 21.04 4.62
CA VAL A 333 -8.74 22.12 5.36
C VAL A 333 -7.26 21.85 5.54
N VAL A 334 -6.87 20.56 5.57
CA VAL A 334 -5.49 20.13 5.68
C VAL A 334 -4.71 20.47 4.41
N ASP A 335 -5.29 20.12 3.24
CA ASP A 335 -4.72 20.50 1.93
C ASP A 335 -4.63 22.02 1.75
N ALA A 336 -5.66 22.73 2.18
CA ALA A 336 -5.68 24.18 2.11
C ALA A 336 -4.57 24.84 2.97
N ALA A 337 -4.29 24.28 4.16
CA ALA A 337 -3.26 24.78 5.05
C ALA A 337 -1.84 24.63 4.48
N ALA A 338 -1.50 23.44 3.94
CA ALA A 338 -0.22 23.22 3.27
C ALA A 338 -0.04 24.13 2.07
N ARG A 339 -1.06 24.21 1.20
CA ARG A 339 -1.03 25.09 0.00
C ARG A 339 -0.86 26.55 0.35
N ALA A 340 -1.51 27.02 1.40
CA ALA A 340 -1.41 28.43 1.82
C ALA A 340 0.03 28.84 2.16
N VAL A 341 0.80 27.95 2.80
CA VAL A 341 2.23 28.18 3.10
C VAL A 341 3.04 28.29 1.81
N ILE A 342 2.89 27.32 0.92
CA ILE A 342 3.63 27.22 -0.35
C ILE A 342 3.29 28.40 -1.28
N GLU A 343 2.01 28.75 -1.41
CA GLU A 343 1.54 29.87 -2.24
C GLU A 343 1.98 31.24 -1.69
N LYS A 344 2.00 31.42 -0.35
CA LYS A 344 2.50 32.64 0.29
C LYS A 344 3.99 32.86 0.02
N ALA A 345 4.76 31.81 -0.13
CA ALA A 345 6.18 31.88 -0.50
C ALA A 345 6.41 32.17 -2.00
N GLY A 346 5.36 32.37 -2.78
CA GLY A 346 5.45 32.80 -4.20
C GLY A 346 5.36 31.65 -5.22
N PHE A 347 5.12 30.41 -4.77
CA PHE A 347 4.86 29.27 -5.65
C PHE A 347 3.45 29.34 -6.28
N ASN A 348 3.25 28.61 -7.37
CA ASN A 348 1.98 28.66 -8.10
C ASN A 348 0.82 28.05 -7.29
N LYS A 349 -0.37 28.59 -7.53
CA LYS A 349 -1.61 28.15 -6.89
C LYS A 349 -2.18 26.88 -7.52
N ASN A 350 -3.01 26.22 -6.72
CA ASN A 350 -3.64 24.96 -7.08
C ASN A 350 -2.58 23.89 -7.39
N TYR A 351 -2.71 23.19 -8.52
CA TYR A 351 -1.81 22.10 -8.94
C TYR A 351 -0.76 22.52 -9.98
N LYS A 352 -0.55 23.83 -10.15
CA LYS A 352 0.40 24.37 -11.14
C LYS A 352 1.83 24.35 -10.60
N LEU A 353 2.76 23.98 -11.49
CA LEU A 353 4.20 23.98 -11.20
C LEU A 353 4.88 25.32 -11.58
N PRO A 354 5.92 25.76 -10.89
CA PRO A 354 6.44 25.18 -9.65
C PRO A 354 5.48 25.37 -8.47
N GLY A 355 5.34 24.35 -7.62
CA GLY A 355 4.41 24.35 -6.48
C GLY A 355 4.05 22.92 -6.04
N LEU A 356 2.88 22.77 -5.39
CA LEU A 356 2.34 21.49 -4.92
C LEU A 356 1.44 20.84 -6.00
N PRO A 357 1.93 19.80 -6.73
CA PRO A 357 1.22 19.26 -7.90
C PRO A 357 0.13 18.23 -7.58
N HIS A 358 0.05 17.75 -6.36
CA HIS A 358 -0.89 16.68 -5.95
C HIS A 358 -1.58 17.00 -4.62
N ARG A 359 -2.38 16.10 -4.11
CA ARG A 359 -3.02 16.17 -2.78
C ARG A 359 -1.96 16.19 -1.67
N THR A 360 -2.31 16.78 -0.53
CA THR A 360 -1.40 16.88 0.63
C THR A 360 -1.22 15.54 1.37
N GLY A 361 -2.15 14.59 1.18
CA GLY A 361 -2.04 13.27 1.77
C GLY A 361 -3.21 12.36 1.41
N HIS A 362 -3.08 11.10 1.75
CA HIS A 362 -4.06 10.04 1.49
C HIS A 362 -4.28 9.17 2.72
N GLY A 363 -5.41 8.48 2.78
CA GLY A 363 -5.63 7.44 3.78
C GLY A 363 -4.65 6.28 3.58
N ILE A 364 -4.28 5.61 4.68
CA ILE A 364 -3.36 4.48 4.67
C ILE A 364 -3.80 3.41 5.67
N GLY A 365 -3.48 2.16 5.40
CA GLY A 365 -3.79 1.02 6.25
C GLY A 365 -3.29 -0.30 5.67
N LEU A 366 -4.19 -1.19 5.25
CA LEU A 366 -3.83 -2.43 4.52
C LEU A 366 -3.34 -2.16 3.10
N GLU A 367 -3.63 -1.01 2.56
CA GLU A 367 -3.10 -0.52 1.29
C GLU A 367 -2.38 0.81 1.54
N GLY A 368 -1.35 1.09 0.75
CA GLY A 368 -0.66 2.38 0.82
C GLY A 368 -1.62 3.53 0.58
N HIS A 369 -2.58 3.37 -0.32
CA HIS A 369 -3.63 4.36 -0.56
C HIS A 369 -5.00 3.79 -0.22
N GLU A 370 -5.66 4.37 0.79
CA GLU A 370 -7.03 4.07 1.21
C GLU A 370 -7.89 5.34 1.24
N TRP A 371 -9.17 5.20 1.59
CA TRP A 371 -10.05 6.34 1.88
C TRP A 371 -9.66 6.96 3.24
N THR A 372 -9.66 8.25 3.38
CA THR A 372 -10.01 9.29 2.41
C THR A 372 -8.77 10.15 2.17
N ASN A 373 -8.87 11.26 1.45
CA ASN A 373 -7.69 12.05 1.09
C ASN A 373 -7.73 13.46 1.70
N PHE A 374 -6.57 14.01 2.05
CA PHE A 374 -6.37 15.43 2.28
C PHE A 374 -6.23 16.14 0.93
N VAL A 375 -7.37 16.53 0.36
CA VAL A 375 -7.46 17.11 -0.97
C VAL A 375 -8.57 18.16 -1.04
N LYS A 376 -8.37 19.17 -1.86
CA LYS A 376 -9.37 20.22 -2.14
C LYS A 376 -10.73 19.62 -2.51
N GLY A 377 -11.77 20.08 -1.86
CA GLY A 377 -13.17 19.66 -2.10
C GLY A 377 -13.61 18.44 -1.29
N ASN A 378 -12.71 17.75 -0.58
CA ASN A 378 -13.09 16.64 0.26
C ASN A 378 -13.73 17.11 1.58
N LYS A 379 -15.04 16.95 1.68
CA LYS A 379 -15.86 17.37 2.82
C LYS A 379 -15.99 16.31 3.91
N THR A 380 -15.36 15.14 3.75
CA THR A 380 -15.40 14.08 4.78
C THR A 380 -14.86 14.61 6.10
N PRO A 381 -15.63 14.52 7.20
CA PRO A 381 -15.17 14.98 8.49
C PRO A 381 -14.10 14.03 9.06
N MET A 382 -13.01 14.60 9.53
CA MET A 382 -11.96 13.85 10.22
C MET A 382 -12.47 13.25 11.53
N ALA A 383 -12.08 12.00 11.84
CA ALA A 383 -12.54 11.30 13.04
C ALA A 383 -11.44 10.44 13.66
N VAL A 384 -11.66 10.07 14.92
CA VAL A 384 -10.75 9.17 15.66
C VAL A 384 -10.60 7.83 14.96
N GLY A 385 -9.37 7.36 14.84
CA GLY A 385 -8.99 6.11 14.16
C GLY A 385 -8.65 6.29 12.68
N MET A 386 -8.91 7.42 12.06
CA MET A 386 -8.44 7.69 10.70
C MET A 386 -6.92 7.82 10.68
N CYS A 387 -6.31 7.24 9.64
CA CYS A 387 -4.87 7.32 9.38
C CYS A 387 -4.62 7.92 8.00
N PHE A 388 -3.59 8.75 7.91
CA PHE A 388 -3.24 9.47 6.67
C PHE A 388 -1.72 9.56 6.51
N SER A 389 -1.25 9.68 5.26
CA SER A 389 0.02 10.34 4.99
C SER A 389 -0.14 11.85 5.16
N ASN A 390 0.96 12.54 5.49
CA ASN A 390 1.08 13.99 5.43
C ASN A 390 2.34 14.30 4.64
N GLU A 391 2.17 14.54 3.33
CA GLU A 391 3.22 14.53 2.31
C GLU A 391 3.14 15.69 1.32
N PRO A 392 3.00 16.93 1.75
CA PRO A 392 3.06 18.02 0.78
C PRO A 392 4.40 17.93 0.02
N THR A 393 4.42 18.51 -1.18
CA THR A 393 5.59 18.45 -2.06
C THR A 393 5.77 19.79 -2.74
N ILE A 394 6.99 20.28 -2.78
CA ILE A 394 7.37 21.43 -3.60
C ILE A 394 8.16 20.92 -4.80
N SER A 395 7.54 20.90 -5.98
CA SER A 395 8.19 20.49 -7.24
C SER A 395 8.60 21.72 -8.05
N ILE A 396 9.88 21.80 -8.44
CA ILE A 396 10.45 22.89 -9.24
C ILE A 396 11.05 22.27 -10.51
N PRO A 397 10.28 22.19 -11.61
CA PRO A 397 10.73 21.55 -12.84
C PRO A 397 12.09 22.07 -13.33
N GLY A 398 13.01 21.14 -13.61
CA GLY A 398 14.36 21.49 -14.07
C GLY A 398 15.38 21.80 -12.96
N GLU A 399 14.92 22.02 -11.73
CA GLU A 399 15.79 22.18 -10.55
C GLU A 399 15.77 20.95 -9.66
N PHE A 400 14.76 20.81 -8.80
CA PHE A 400 14.58 19.69 -7.87
C PHE A 400 13.16 19.73 -7.27
N GLY A 401 12.80 18.67 -6.55
CA GLY A 401 11.63 18.61 -5.68
C GLY A 401 12.02 18.23 -4.25
N ILE A 402 11.24 18.68 -3.29
CA ILE A 402 11.33 18.31 -1.88
C ILE A 402 9.98 17.74 -1.45
N ARG A 403 9.99 16.56 -0.85
CA ARG A 403 8.88 15.97 -0.12
C ARG A 403 9.36 15.49 1.24
N LEU A 404 8.60 15.83 2.26
CA LEU A 404 8.73 15.29 3.60
C LEU A 404 7.42 14.59 3.94
N GLU A 405 7.50 13.33 4.35
CA GLU A 405 6.30 12.54 4.61
C GLU A 405 6.43 11.72 5.88
N ASP A 406 5.40 11.81 6.66
CA ASP A 406 5.16 10.94 7.81
C ASP A 406 3.69 10.54 7.84
N CYS A 407 3.43 9.26 8.12
CA CYS A 407 2.08 8.82 8.39
C CYS A 407 1.64 9.18 9.79
N LEU A 408 0.36 9.48 9.94
CA LEU A 408 -0.26 9.88 11.20
C LEU A 408 -1.59 9.15 11.44
N TYR A 409 -2.02 9.15 12.69
CA TYR A 409 -3.36 8.74 13.09
C TYR A 409 -4.03 9.81 13.95
N ILE A 410 -5.36 9.83 13.94
CA ILE A 410 -6.14 10.75 14.76
C ILE A 410 -6.61 10.02 16.02
N ALA A 411 -6.10 10.41 17.19
CA ALA A 411 -6.53 9.95 18.48
C ALA A 411 -7.59 10.92 19.08
N LYS A 412 -8.12 10.60 20.27
CA LYS A 412 -9.10 11.45 20.96
C LYS A 412 -8.57 12.82 21.35
N ASP A 413 -7.28 12.91 21.59
CA ASP A 413 -6.54 14.11 21.96
C ASP A 413 -5.92 14.86 20.78
N GLY A 414 -6.09 14.32 19.55
CA GLY A 414 -5.61 14.94 18.32
C GLY A 414 -4.78 14.03 17.43
N PRO A 415 -4.09 14.60 16.43
CA PRO A 415 -3.24 13.82 15.53
C PRO A 415 -1.90 13.44 16.17
N HIS A 416 -1.39 12.25 15.83
CA HIS A 416 -0.09 11.73 16.26
C HIS A 416 0.61 11.11 15.05
N TYR A 417 1.88 11.42 14.87
CA TYR A 417 2.71 10.74 13.88
C TYR A 417 3.14 9.35 14.37
N PHE A 418 3.31 8.40 13.42
CA PHE A 418 3.93 7.10 13.68
C PHE A 418 5.47 7.16 13.71
N SER A 419 6.06 8.19 13.11
CA SER A 419 7.51 8.40 13.03
C SER A 419 7.87 9.79 13.51
N LYS A 420 9.14 9.97 13.90
CA LYS A 420 9.67 11.31 14.12
C LYS A 420 9.90 12.01 12.80
N GLN A 421 9.44 13.26 12.71
CA GLN A 421 9.69 14.11 11.55
C GLN A 421 11.19 14.39 11.36
N SER A 422 11.58 14.71 10.14
CA SER A 422 12.89 15.29 9.86
C SER A 422 13.07 16.63 10.59
N ILE A 423 14.24 16.87 11.17
CA ILE A 423 14.55 18.12 11.88
C ILE A 423 15.18 19.14 10.93
N SER A 424 16.07 18.70 10.07
CA SER A 424 16.74 19.50 9.04
C SER A 424 17.08 18.64 7.84
N ILE A 425 17.52 19.28 6.78
CA ILE A 425 17.99 18.60 5.57
C ILE A 425 19.18 17.68 5.83
N GLU A 426 19.96 17.92 6.90
CA GLU A 426 21.07 17.09 7.36
C GLU A 426 20.68 16.06 8.43
N GLN A 427 19.48 16.23 9.05
CA GLN A 427 18.99 15.35 10.12
C GLN A 427 17.61 14.79 9.77
N PRO A 428 17.55 13.83 8.81
CA PRO A 428 16.28 13.35 8.26
C PRO A 428 15.50 12.40 9.19
N PHE A 429 16.06 11.99 10.33
CA PHE A 429 15.44 10.97 11.19
C PHE A 429 15.06 11.46 12.61
N GLY A 430 15.09 12.72 12.91
CA GLY A 430 14.60 13.31 14.15
C GLY A 430 15.49 13.10 15.37
#